data_f7888d4be927e422e3bec837e7a1b65c
#
_entry.id   f7888d4be927e422e3bec837e7a1b65c
#
_cell.length_a   1.000
_cell.length_b   1.000
_cell.length_c   1.000
_cell.angle_alpha   90.00
_cell.angle_beta   90.00
_cell.angle_gamma   90.00
#
_symmetry.space_group_name_H-M   'P 1'
#
loop_
_entity.id
_entity.type
_entity.pdbx_description
1 polymer ?
#
loop_
_entity_poly.entity_id
_entity_poly.type
_entity_poly.pdbx_seq_one_letter_code
_entity_poly.pdbx_strand_id
1 'polypeptide(L)'
;MRRRTNGSPAAKHGNGRTNGNHKNGKTGKTAPRRRGLVIAGVAIITVLLRGLNTPGAAIYGKNNKATAALLRSAKAFRGAKRRGPLTGVDAEALLQASQALIPAFDSYGPLLSRAARADLTGNVRKLRKAGMGPGVRDVGTVVLDDPDYTHVHGPTMALFWLNRILQQVAATFEELLKTDAADVVKSATKAYLRTTAPYNLAWQRRVGKLLLKVTPNRENLIRCYGQPDFAHLAPVFEQWLKDSRATREAIDEFYRQRPSIAPKVRWKGKSLGN
;
A
#
# COMPACT_ATOMS: atom_id res chain seq x y z
N MET A 1 -22.24 28.80 -58.15
CA MET A 1 -21.49 30.06 -58.36
C MET A 1 -20.19 29.95 -57.63
N ARG A 2 -19.05 29.75 -58.36
CA ARG A 2 -17.98 30.71 -58.76
C ARG A 2 -17.37 31.37 -57.53
N ARG A 3 -16.05 31.42 -57.20
CA ARG A 3 -14.74 31.32 -57.95
C ARG A 3 -13.63 31.22 -56.88
N ARG A 4 -12.63 30.33 -56.93
CA ARG A 4 -11.26 30.51 -57.41
C ARG A 4 -10.55 31.81 -57.09
N THR A 5 -9.35 31.69 -56.41
CA THR A 5 -8.02 32.08 -56.94
C THR A 5 -7.00 31.81 -55.83
N ASN A 6 -6.02 30.96 -55.98
CA ASN A 6 -4.70 31.04 -56.58
C ASN A 6 -3.77 32.15 -56.01
N GLY A 7 -2.61 31.72 -55.51
CA GLY A 7 -1.45 32.58 -55.32
C GLY A 7 -0.31 31.93 -54.53
N SER A 8 0.54 31.17 -55.25
CA SER A 8 1.94 30.95 -54.84
C SER A 8 2.81 31.93 -55.63
N PRO A 9 3.96 32.38 -55.13
CA PRO A 9 5.23 31.96 -55.69
C PRO A 9 6.40 31.86 -54.67
N ALA A 10 7.19 30.82 -54.78
CA ALA A 10 8.55 30.69 -55.29
C ALA A 10 9.71 31.41 -54.54
N ALA A 11 10.54 30.57 -53.94
CA ALA A 11 11.99 30.43 -54.02
C ALA A 11 12.92 31.66 -53.78
N LYS A 12 13.88 31.48 -52.87
CA LYS A 12 15.28 31.87 -53.11
C LYS A 12 16.29 31.00 -52.36
N HIS A 13 17.23 30.49 -53.11
CA HIS A 13 18.47 29.81 -52.72
C HIS A 13 19.38 30.70 -51.87
N GLY A 14 20.06 30.13 -50.93
CA GLY A 14 21.21 30.71 -50.24
C GLY A 14 22.15 29.61 -49.76
N ASN A 15 23.15 29.29 -50.61
CA ASN A 15 24.31 28.48 -50.29
C ASN A 15 25.20 29.17 -49.28
N GLY A 16 25.54 28.51 -48.19
CA GLY A 16 26.57 28.95 -47.25
C GLY A 16 27.26 27.72 -46.64
N ARG A 17 28.32 27.24 -47.33
CA ARG A 17 29.31 26.30 -46.75
C ARG A 17 30.13 27.04 -45.72
N THR A 18 30.17 26.54 -44.48
CA THR A 18 31.33 26.75 -43.59
C THR A 18 31.66 25.46 -42.88
N ASN A 19 32.87 25.00 -43.13
CA ASN A 19 33.60 23.96 -42.42
C ASN A 19 33.78 24.34 -40.97
N GLY A 20 33.60 23.40 -40.03
CA GLY A 20 33.86 23.65 -38.62
C GLY A 20 33.85 22.38 -37.76
N ASN A 21 34.98 21.69 -37.82
CA ASN A 21 35.62 20.93 -36.71
C ASN A 21 34.76 19.97 -35.84
N HIS A 22 34.85 18.70 -36.13
CA HIS A 22 34.52 17.58 -35.26
C HIS A 22 35.33 17.62 -33.95
N LYS A 23 34.69 17.95 -32.84
CA LYS A 23 35.15 17.53 -31.51
C LYS A 23 34.25 16.39 -31.04
N ASN A 24 34.82 15.18 -31.02
CA ASN A 24 34.29 13.98 -30.42
C ASN A 24 34.03 14.24 -28.92
N GLY A 25 32.81 14.66 -28.55
CA GLY A 25 32.35 14.67 -27.19
C GLY A 25 31.80 13.28 -26.85
N LYS A 26 32.58 12.42 -26.17
CA LYS A 26 32.10 11.22 -25.51
C LYS A 26 31.05 11.65 -24.48
N THR A 27 29.79 11.62 -24.85
CA THR A 27 28.68 11.69 -23.92
C THR A 27 28.65 10.38 -23.13
N GLY A 28 29.29 10.37 -21.98
CA GLY A 28 29.16 9.33 -20.99
C GLY A 28 27.69 9.21 -20.59
N LYS A 29 27.04 8.15 -21.06
CA LYS A 29 25.72 7.73 -20.54
C LYS A 29 25.92 7.35 -19.08
N THR A 30 25.75 8.30 -18.18
CA THR A 30 25.60 8.02 -16.75
C THR A 30 24.31 7.23 -16.56
N ALA A 31 24.48 5.94 -16.30
CA ALA A 31 23.35 5.07 -15.89
C ALA A 31 22.64 5.73 -14.71
N PRO A 32 21.31 5.76 -14.68
CA PRO A 32 20.58 6.36 -13.57
C PRO A 32 20.94 5.61 -12.29
N ARG A 33 21.58 6.31 -11.36
CA ARG A 33 21.93 5.80 -10.04
C ARG A 33 20.66 5.33 -9.34
N ARG A 34 20.56 4.03 -9.10
CA ARG A 34 19.51 3.33 -8.32
C ARG A 34 19.49 3.79 -6.85
N ARG A 35 19.23 5.06 -6.57
CA ARG A 35 19.18 5.59 -5.19
C ARG A 35 17.80 5.59 -4.53
N GLY A 36 16.75 5.11 -5.21
CA GLY A 36 15.36 5.25 -4.75
C GLY A 36 14.78 4.11 -3.91
N LEU A 37 15.48 2.99 -3.70
CA LEU A 37 14.85 1.76 -3.17
C LEU A 37 15.00 1.53 -1.65
N VAL A 38 15.52 2.49 -0.90
CA VAL A 38 16.00 2.25 0.48
C VAL A 38 15.01 2.72 1.57
N ILE A 39 14.02 3.56 1.26
CA ILE A 39 13.37 4.39 2.29
C ILE A 39 12.27 3.68 3.08
N ALA A 40 11.45 2.82 2.49
CA ALA A 40 10.43 2.08 3.27
C ALA A 40 11.06 1.09 4.27
N GLY A 41 12.18 0.48 3.87
CA GLY A 41 12.91 -0.44 4.75
C GLY A 41 13.77 0.23 5.81
N VAL A 42 14.31 1.43 5.55
CA VAL A 42 15.12 2.17 6.52
C VAL A 42 14.28 2.69 7.69
N ALA A 43 13.04 3.13 7.43
CA ALA A 43 12.13 3.53 8.51
C ALA A 43 11.85 2.36 9.47
N ILE A 44 11.64 1.16 8.94
CA ILE A 44 11.41 -0.05 9.74
C ILE A 44 12.66 -0.42 10.54
N ILE A 45 13.87 -0.37 9.96
CA ILE A 45 15.12 -0.68 10.65
C ILE A 45 15.43 0.35 11.74
N THR A 46 15.23 1.64 11.49
CA THR A 46 15.46 2.69 12.49
C THR A 46 14.50 2.54 13.67
N VAL A 47 13.27 2.12 13.44
CA VAL A 47 12.28 1.81 14.47
C VAL A 47 12.67 0.56 15.26
N LEU A 48 13.19 -0.48 14.59
CA LEU A 48 13.67 -1.72 15.23
C LEU A 48 14.85 -1.46 16.16
N LEU A 49 15.85 -0.69 15.71
CA LEU A 49 17.07 -0.42 16.49
C LEU A 49 16.82 0.46 17.72
N ARG A 50 15.80 1.33 17.69
CA ARG A 50 15.41 2.18 18.83
C ARG A 50 14.44 1.51 19.81
N GLY A 51 13.81 0.41 19.44
CA GLY A 51 12.76 -0.26 20.22
C GLY A 51 13.17 -1.48 21.01
N LEU A 52 14.42 -1.97 20.86
CA LEU A 52 14.88 -3.20 21.51
C LEU A 52 15.11 -3.07 23.03
N ASN A 53 15.07 -1.84 23.58
CA ASN A 53 15.34 -1.58 25.01
C ASN A 53 14.11 -1.38 25.88
N THR A 54 12.88 -1.70 25.41
CA THR A 54 11.68 -1.58 26.24
C THR A 54 11.18 -2.96 26.69
N PRO A 55 11.05 -3.22 28.00
CA PRO A 55 10.47 -4.47 28.50
C PRO A 55 9.01 -4.59 28.07
N GLY A 56 8.68 -5.68 27.36
CA GLY A 56 7.41 -5.88 26.66
C GLY A 56 6.22 -6.35 27.49
N ALA A 57 6.10 -6.00 28.78
CA ALA A 57 5.09 -6.65 29.63
C ALA A 57 3.88 -5.78 30.06
N ALA A 58 3.83 -4.49 29.81
CA ALA A 58 2.90 -3.61 30.55
C ALA A 58 1.84 -2.85 29.73
N ILE A 59 1.56 -3.17 28.45
CA ILE A 59 0.78 -2.25 27.59
C ILE A 59 -0.57 -2.82 27.14
N TYR A 60 -0.96 -4.00 27.57
CA TYR A 60 -2.24 -4.60 27.17
C TYR A 60 -3.38 -4.22 28.13
N GLY A 61 -3.75 -2.93 28.18
CA GLY A 61 -4.95 -2.47 28.86
C GLY A 61 -6.21 -2.82 28.04
N LYS A 62 -7.35 -3.07 28.74
CA LYS A 62 -8.67 -3.20 28.10
C LYS A 62 -8.94 -1.91 27.31
N ASN A 63 -8.83 -1.98 25.98
CA ASN A 63 -8.94 -0.80 25.15
C ASN A 63 -9.96 -1.01 24.01
N ASN A 64 -11.22 -0.65 24.26
CA ASN A 64 -12.28 -0.64 23.25
C ASN A 64 -11.95 0.23 22.00
N LYS A 65 -10.83 0.98 22.04
CA LYS A 65 -10.39 1.83 20.92
C LYS A 65 -10.05 1.02 19.66
N ALA A 66 -9.48 -0.18 19.81
CA ALA A 66 -9.13 -1.01 18.66
C ALA A 66 -10.38 -1.54 17.93
N THR A 67 -11.36 -2.07 18.69
CA THR A 67 -12.66 -2.47 18.14
C THR A 67 -13.37 -1.29 17.47
N ALA A 68 -13.46 -0.15 18.17
CA ALA A 68 -14.06 1.05 17.60
C ALA A 68 -13.33 1.55 16.33
N ALA A 69 -12.01 1.40 16.27
CA ALA A 69 -11.22 1.74 15.08
C ALA A 69 -11.56 0.84 13.90
N LEU A 70 -11.64 -0.48 14.09
CA LEU A 70 -12.06 -1.42 13.05
C LEU A 70 -13.47 -1.12 12.53
N LEU A 71 -14.43 -0.88 13.44
CA LEU A 71 -15.81 -0.58 13.05
C LEU A 71 -15.91 0.75 12.29
N ARG A 72 -15.16 1.79 12.70
CA ARG A 72 -15.09 3.05 11.94
C ARG A 72 -14.47 2.84 10.55
N SER A 73 -13.40 2.06 10.46
CA SER A 73 -12.77 1.70 9.19
C SER A 73 -13.73 0.93 8.29
N ALA A 74 -14.43 -0.07 8.82
CA ALA A 74 -15.46 -0.84 8.10
C ALA A 74 -16.57 0.09 7.56
N LYS A 75 -17.11 0.98 8.40
CA LYS A 75 -18.12 1.96 7.99
C LYS A 75 -17.66 2.85 6.83
N ALA A 76 -16.40 3.33 6.86
CA ALA A 76 -15.85 4.14 5.78
C ALA A 76 -15.66 3.33 4.50
N PHE A 77 -15.23 2.06 4.58
CA PHE A 77 -15.13 1.18 3.41
C PHE A 77 -16.48 0.89 2.75
N ARG A 78 -17.58 0.78 3.51
CA ARG A 78 -18.92 0.51 2.99
C ARG A 78 -19.34 1.51 1.91
N GLY A 79 -18.93 2.79 2.04
CA GLY A 79 -19.20 3.85 1.08
C GLY A 79 -18.13 4.06 0.02
N ALA A 80 -16.98 3.36 0.13
CA ALA A 80 -15.83 3.65 -0.73
C ALA A 80 -15.97 3.08 -2.14
N LYS A 81 -16.53 1.86 -2.31
CA LYS A 81 -16.71 1.25 -3.64
C LYS A 81 -18.01 1.72 -4.26
N ARG A 82 -17.89 2.34 -5.44
CA ARG A 82 -19.00 2.84 -6.27
C ARG A 82 -18.83 2.32 -7.70
N ARG A 83 -19.77 2.67 -8.57
CA ARG A 83 -19.58 2.48 -10.01
C ARG A 83 -18.59 3.52 -10.54
N GLY A 84 -17.60 3.09 -11.31
CA GLY A 84 -16.59 3.98 -11.88
C GLY A 84 -15.82 3.30 -13.01
N PRO A 85 -15.16 4.09 -13.88
CA PRO A 85 -14.55 3.58 -15.12
C PRO A 85 -13.25 2.79 -14.85
N LEU A 86 -12.58 3.00 -13.74
CA LEU A 86 -11.29 2.36 -13.42
C LEU A 86 -11.42 1.45 -12.19
N THR A 87 -11.28 2.03 -11.00
CA THR A 87 -11.46 1.28 -9.74
C THR A 87 -12.88 1.45 -9.19
N GLY A 88 -13.52 2.57 -9.47
CA GLY A 88 -14.75 3.00 -8.82
C GLY A 88 -14.59 3.17 -7.31
N VAL A 89 -13.37 3.41 -6.82
CA VAL A 89 -13.08 3.61 -5.40
C VAL A 89 -12.94 5.09 -5.10
N ASP A 90 -13.80 5.59 -4.22
CA ASP A 90 -13.78 6.96 -3.73
C ASP A 90 -12.52 7.20 -2.90
N ALA A 91 -11.75 8.23 -3.26
CA ALA A 91 -10.45 8.51 -2.65
C ALA A 91 -10.58 8.90 -1.17
N GLU A 92 -11.51 9.79 -0.84
CA GLU A 92 -11.66 10.27 0.54
C GLU A 92 -12.11 9.13 1.46
N ALA A 93 -13.08 8.32 1.03
CA ALA A 93 -13.56 7.18 1.80
C ALA A 93 -12.45 6.13 2.01
N LEU A 94 -11.62 5.84 0.99
CA LEU A 94 -10.45 4.96 1.12
C LEU A 94 -9.45 5.49 2.15
N LEU A 95 -9.12 6.79 2.06
CA LEU A 95 -8.15 7.41 2.95
C LEU A 95 -8.65 7.46 4.39
N GLN A 96 -9.93 7.81 4.59
CA GLN A 96 -10.58 7.79 5.92
C GLN A 96 -10.63 6.39 6.50
N ALA A 97 -11.01 5.38 5.72
CA ALA A 97 -11.03 3.99 6.15
C ALA A 97 -9.65 3.50 6.59
N SER A 98 -8.61 3.86 5.81
CA SER A 98 -7.22 3.49 6.11
C SER A 98 -6.70 4.20 7.36
N GLN A 99 -7.01 5.48 7.55
CA GLN A 99 -6.65 6.24 8.76
C GLN A 99 -7.37 5.73 10.00
N ALA A 100 -8.67 5.39 9.88
CA ALA A 100 -9.46 4.85 10.97
C ALA A 100 -8.94 3.49 11.47
N LEU A 101 -8.23 2.73 10.62
CA LEU A 101 -7.64 1.44 10.96
C LEU A 101 -6.40 1.59 11.86
N ILE A 102 -5.68 2.73 11.82
CA ILE A 102 -4.40 2.91 12.51
C ILE A 102 -4.45 2.55 14.00
N PRO A 103 -5.45 3.00 14.80
CA PRO A 103 -5.47 2.67 16.22
C PRO A 103 -5.67 1.18 16.52
N ALA A 104 -6.19 0.39 15.58
CA ALA A 104 -6.27 -1.06 15.74
C ALA A 104 -4.90 -1.73 15.85
N PHE A 105 -3.86 -1.15 15.22
CA PHE A 105 -2.49 -1.65 15.31
C PHE A 105 -1.81 -1.36 16.65
N ASP A 106 -2.31 -0.40 17.43
CA ASP A 106 -1.75 -0.11 18.75
C ASP A 106 -1.88 -1.32 19.69
N SER A 107 -2.80 -2.22 19.37
CA SER A 107 -3.02 -3.49 20.07
C SER A 107 -1.92 -4.54 19.84
N TYR A 108 -1.08 -4.36 18.83
CA TYR A 108 -0.05 -5.37 18.45
C TYR A 108 1.33 -5.10 19.09
N GLY A 109 1.37 -4.23 20.10
CA GLY A 109 2.60 -3.84 20.76
C GLY A 109 3.36 -2.69 20.06
N PRO A 110 4.28 -2.03 20.78
CA PRO A 110 4.85 -0.75 20.34
C PRO A 110 5.64 -0.84 19.04
N LEU A 111 6.30 -1.97 18.79
CA LEU A 111 7.15 -2.13 17.61
C LEU A 111 6.32 -2.29 16.33
N LEU A 112 5.36 -3.22 16.35
CA LEU A 112 4.50 -3.47 15.19
C LEU A 112 3.53 -2.29 14.96
N SER A 113 2.98 -1.72 16.02
CA SER A 113 2.15 -0.50 15.95
C SER A 113 2.90 0.65 15.27
N ARG A 114 4.14 0.91 15.69
CA ARG A 114 4.95 1.99 15.13
C ARG A 114 5.26 1.78 13.65
N ALA A 115 5.58 0.53 13.26
CA ALA A 115 5.85 0.17 11.87
C ALA A 115 4.59 0.31 11.00
N ALA A 116 3.46 -0.26 11.43
CA ALA A 116 2.19 -0.20 10.72
C ALA A 116 1.66 1.23 10.60
N ARG A 117 1.73 2.01 11.68
CA ARG A 117 1.36 3.42 11.70
C ARG A 117 2.19 4.24 10.72
N ALA A 118 3.51 4.07 10.72
CA ALA A 118 4.41 4.79 9.82
C ALA A 118 4.11 4.49 8.34
N ASP A 119 3.86 3.23 8.02
CA ASP A 119 3.58 2.78 6.65
C ASP A 119 2.19 3.26 6.17
N LEU A 120 1.13 3.02 6.94
CA LEU A 120 -0.21 3.52 6.61
C LEU A 120 -0.26 5.04 6.49
N THR A 121 0.22 5.77 7.50
CA THR A 121 0.23 7.24 7.50
C THR A 121 1.11 7.77 6.36
N GLY A 122 2.24 7.13 6.10
CA GLY A 122 3.14 7.50 5.01
C GLY A 122 2.47 7.39 3.64
N ASN A 123 1.79 6.28 3.37
CA ASN A 123 1.08 6.06 2.10
C ASN A 123 -0.13 6.99 1.96
N VAL A 124 -0.94 7.16 3.00
CA VAL A 124 -2.05 8.13 3.00
C VAL A 124 -1.55 9.53 2.70
N ARG A 125 -0.47 9.98 3.34
CA ARG A 125 0.12 11.31 3.09
C ARG A 125 0.59 11.49 1.65
N LYS A 126 1.23 10.47 1.05
CA LYS A 126 1.66 10.51 -0.35
C LYS A 126 0.46 10.64 -1.29
N LEU A 127 -0.60 9.90 -1.04
CA LEU A 127 -1.83 9.93 -1.82
C LEU A 127 -2.52 11.29 -1.72
N ARG A 128 -2.63 11.86 -0.52
CA ARG A 128 -3.15 13.21 -0.34
C ARG A 128 -2.30 14.27 -1.06
N LYS A 129 -0.97 14.16 -0.99
CA LYS A 129 -0.04 15.06 -1.70
C LYS A 129 -0.20 14.97 -3.23
N ALA A 130 -0.59 13.81 -3.75
CA ALA A 130 -0.89 13.60 -5.16
C ALA A 130 -2.32 14.03 -5.56
N GLY A 131 -3.04 14.72 -4.69
CA GLY A 131 -4.38 15.24 -4.98
C GLY A 131 -5.53 14.29 -4.62
N MET A 132 -5.26 13.10 -4.05
CA MET A 132 -6.34 12.25 -3.55
C MET A 132 -7.03 12.88 -2.35
N GLY A 133 -8.35 13.16 -2.48
CA GLY A 133 -9.13 13.81 -1.45
C GLY A 133 -10.59 13.95 -1.83
N PRO A 134 -11.33 14.86 -1.16
CA PRO A 134 -12.73 15.11 -1.46
C PRO A 134 -12.92 15.48 -2.94
N GLY A 135 -13.93 14.87 -3.57
CA GLY A 135 -14.22 15.09 -5.00
C GLY A 135 -13.55 14.13 -5.96
N VAL A 136 -12.48 13.42 -5.58
CA VAL A 136 -11.87 12.36 -6.39
C VAL A 136 -12.67 11.07 -6.19
N ARG A 137 -13.53 10.76 -7.16
CA ARG A 137 -14.46 9.62 -7.10
C ARG A 137 -13.85 8.29 -7.51
N ASP A 138 -12.67 8.30 -8.13
CA ASP A 138 -11.99 7.09 -8.58
C ASP A 138 -10.46 7.25 -8.38
N VAL A 139 -9.90 6.53 -7.43
CA VAL A 139 -8.45 6.57 -7.13
C VAL A 139 -7.59 6.14 -8.31
N GLY A 140 -8.14 5.39 -9.26
CA GLY A 140 -7.45 4.98 -10.47
C GLY A 140 -7.07 6.14 -11.38
N THR A 141 -7.86 7.24 -11.38
CA THR A 141 -7.54 8.43 -12.17
C THR A 141 -6.24 9.07 -11.71
N VAL A 142 -6.05 9.27 -10.41
CA VAL A 142 -4.83 9.87 -9.85
C VAL A 142 -3.59 8.99 -10.12
N VAL A 143 -3.77 7.66 -10.16
CA VAL A 143 -2.68 6.74 -10.48
C VAL A 143 -2.31 6.83 -11.96
N LEU A 144 -3.28 6.97 -12.87
CA LEU A 144 -3.00 7.09 -14.30
C LEU A 144 -2.34 8.43 -14.68
N ASP A 145 -2.55 9.47 -13.87
CA ASP A 145 -1.91 10.78 -14.02
C ASP A 145 -0.48 10.82 -13.42
N ASP A 146 0.00 9.71 -12.82
CA ASP A 146 1.35 9.63 -12.27
C ASP A 146 2.40 9.60 -13.40
N PRO A 147 3.28 10.60 -13.52
CA PRO A 147 4.28 10.66 -14.59
C PRO A 147 5.38 9.61 -14.43
N ASP A 148 5.58 9.07 -13.24
CA ASP A 148 6.58 8.03 -12.94
C ASP A 148 6.02 6.94 -12.03
N TYR A 149 5.40 5.93 -12.63
CA TYR A 149 4.84 4.77 -11.92
C TYR A 149 5.85 3.99 -11.07
N THR A 150 7.15 4.18 -11.31
CA THR A 150 8.22 3.48 -10.58
C THR A 150 8.71 4.27 -9.38
N HIS A 151 8.31 5.54 -9.26
CA HIS A 151 8.76 6.41 -8.19
C HIS A 151 8.18 5.97 -6.83
N VAL A 152 9.06 5.66 -5.90
CA VAL A 152 8.68 5.10 -4.58
C VAL A 152 7.83 6.03 -3.70
N HIS A 153 7.78 7.30 -4.04
CA HIS A 153 6.95 8.31 -3.38
C HIS A 153 5.75 8.73 -4.20
N GLY A 154 5.60 8.19 -5.43
CA GLY A 154 4.46 8.45 -6.31
C GLY A 154 3.16 7.84 -5.83
N PRO A 155 2.02 8.32 -6.33
CA PRO A 155 0.69 7.81 -5.98
C PRO A 155 0.50 6.35 -6.37
N THR A 156 1.06 5.91 -7.49
CA THR A 156 1.00 4.52 -7.94
C THR A 156 1.54 3.56 -6.89
N MET A 157 2.77 3.82 -6.42
CA MET A 157 3.40 2.97 -5.41
C MET A 157 2.71 3.11 -4.06
N ALA A 158 2.24 4.31 -3.69
CA ALA A 158 1.55 4.53 -2.43
C ALA A 158 0.21 3.79 -2.36
N LEU A 159 -0.61 3.84 -3.42
CA LEU A 159 -1.88 3.10 -3.49
C LEU A 159 -1.66 1.59 -3.47
N PHE A 160 -0.68 1.11 -4.24
CA PHE A 160 -0.33 -0.30 -4.25
C PHE A 160 0.03 -0.81 -2.84
N TRP A 161 0.96 -0.15 -2.16
CA TRP A 161 1.38 -0.57 -0.82
C TRP A 161 0.29 -0.41 0.23
N LEU A 162 -0.53 0.64 0.14
CA LEU A 162 -1.70 0.79 0.99
C LEU A 162 -2.63 -0.42 0.84
N ASN A 163 -2.93 -0.82 -0.40
CA ASN A 163 -3.78 -1.99 -0.64
C ASN A 163 -3.12 -3.30 -0.16
N ARG A 164 -1.78 -3.46 -0.30
CA ARG A 164 -1.07 -4.64 0.24
C ARG A 164 -1.20 -4.76 1.75
N ILE A 165 -1.15 -3.65 2.49
CA ILE A 165 -1.40 -3.65 3.95
C ILE A 165 -2.83 -4.10 4.24
N LEU A 166 -3.82 -3.52 3.55
CA LEU A 166 -5.23 -3.89 3.73
C LEU A 166 -5.48 -5.36 3.40
N GLN A 167 -4.87 -5.89 2.34
CA GLN A 167 -4.93 -7.32 1.99
C GLN A 167 -4.26 -8.20 3.05
N GLN A 168 -3.16 -7.77 3.64
CA GLN A 168 -2.50 -8.52 4.72
C GLN A 168 -3.37 -8.57 5.98
N VAL A 169 -3.98 -7.45 6.37
CA VAL A 169 -4.93 -7.41 7.49
C VAL A 169 -6.10 -8.36 7.24
N ALA A 170 -6.71 -8.29 6.05
CA ALA A 170 -7.80 -9.17 5.68
C ALA A 170 -7.40 -10.64 5.74
N ALA A 171 -6.29 -10.99 5.12
CA ALA A 171 -5.79 -12.36 5.13
C ALA A 171 -5.48 -12.87 6.55
N THR A 172 -5.03 -11.98 7.45
CA THR A 172 -4.81 -12.35 8.86
C THR A 172 -6.13 -12.64 9.56
N PHE A 173 -7.15 -11.80 9.38
CA PHE A 173 -8.47 -12.04 9.96
C PHE A 173 -9.12 -13.31 9.39
N GLU A 174 -9.04 -13.54 8.08
CA GLU A 174 -9.51 -14.79 7.46
C GLU A 174 -8.87 -16.04 8.08
N GLU A 175 -7.54 -16.01 8.33
CA GLU A 175 -6.85 -17.13 8.96
C GLU A 175 -7.26 -17.32 10.44
N LEU A 176 -7.49 -16.22 11.17
CA LEU A 176 -7.93 -16.27 12.57
C LEU A 176 -9.35 -16.77 12.73
N LEU A 177 -10.22 -16.53 11.76
CA LEU A 177 -11.62 -16.97 11.76
C LEU A 177 -11.80 -18.45 11.38
N LYS A 178 -10.77 -19.13 10.87
CA LYS A 178 -10.88 -20.54 10.45
C LYS A 178 -11.08 -21.52 11.61
N THR A 179 -10.51 -21.20 12.76
CA THR A 179 -10.56 -22.05 13.95
C THR A 179 -10.28 -21.25 15.22
N ASP A 180 -10.94 -21.64 16.31
CA ASP A 180 -10.73 -21.02 17.62
C ASP A 180 -9.33 -21.27 18.19
N ALA A 181 -8.62 -22.29 17.72
CA ALA A 181 -7.24 -22.60 18.10
C ALA A 181 -6.20 -21.88 17.24
N ALA A 182 -6.60 -20.97 16.32
CA ALA A 182 -5.65 -20.32 15.39
C ALA A 182 -4.56 -19.53 16.13
N ASP A 183 -3.32 -19.85 15.84
CA ASP A 183 -2.15 -19.12 16.31
C ASP A 183 -2.02 -17.79 15.55
N VAL A 184 -1.97 -16.68 16.28
CA VAL A 184 -1.94 -15.34 15.68
C VAL A 184 -0.67 -15.11 14.87
N VAL A 185 0.50 -15.54 15.37
CA VAL A 185 1.78 -15.36 14.68
C VAL A 185 1.83 -16.18 13.40
N LYS A 186 1.35 -17.44 13.44
CA LYS A 186 1.26 -18.30 12.25
C LYS A 186 0.29 -17.73 11.24
N SER A 187 -0.89 -17.28 11.67
CA SER A 187 -1.92 -16.66 10.81
C SER A 187 -1.40 -15.40 10.13
N ALA A 188 -0.80 -14.49 10.89
CA ALA A 188 -0.20 -13.26 10.35
C ALA A 188 0.99 -13.55 9.43
N THR A 189 1.81 -14.58 9.74
CA THR A 189 2.92 -14.98 8.87
C THR A 189 2.41 -15.55 7.55
N LYS A 190 1.41 -16.42 7.57
CA LYS A 190 0.79 -16.98 6.37
C LYS A 190 0.17 -15.88 5.50
N ALA A 191 -0.55 -14.95 6.13
CA ALA A 191 -1.11 -13.78 5.46
C ALA A 191 -0.02 -12.93 4.79
N TYR A 192 1.06 -12.60 5.51
CA TYR A 192 2.20 -11.85 5.00
C TYR A 192 2.85 -12.52 3.79
N LEU A 193 3.12 -13.82 3.88
CA LEU A 193 3.74 -14.59 2.79
C LEU A 193 2.87 -14.61 1.52
N ARG A 194 1.55 -14.62 1.67
CA ARG A 194 0.58 -14.60 0.57
C ARG A 194 0.42 -13.22 -0.07
N THR A 195 0.46 -12.14 0.72
CA THR A 195 0.03 -10.81 0.26
C THR A 195 1.18 -9.84 -0.01
N THR A 196 2.06 -9.62 0.96
CA THR A 196 3.05 -8.55 0.96
C THR A 196 4.46 -9.04 0.60
N ALA A 197 4.86 -10.20 1.12
CA ALA A 197 6.19 -10.76 0.92
C ALA A 197 6.60 -10.95 -0.55
N PRO A 198 5.69 -11.32 -1.49
CA PRO A 198 6.05 -11.46 -2.91
C PRO A 198 6.67 -10.22 -3.54
N TYR A 199 6.33 -9.04 -3.04
CA TYR A 199 6.79 -7.76 -3.58
C TYR A 199 8.02 -7.20 -2.85
N ASN A 200 8.36 -7.77 -1.70
CA ASN A 200 9.46 -7.33 -0.85
C ASN A 200 10.82 -7.89 -1.31
N LEU A 201 11.88 -7.13 -1.05
CA LEU A 201 13.26 -7.61 -1.16
C LEU A 201 13.55 -8.69 -0.12
N ALA A 202 14.58 -9.50 -0.35
CA ALA A 202 14.93 -10.62 0.55
C ALA A 202 15.13 -10.16 2.01
N TRP A 203 15.84 -9.06 2.23
CA TRP A 203 16.06 -8.50 3.56
C TRP A 203 14.76 -7.94 4.19
N GLN A 204 13.88 -7.30 3.39
CA GLN A 204 12.57 -6.82 3.86
C GLN A 204 11.70 -7.99 4.32
N ARG A 205 11.74 -9.12 3.61
CA ARG A 205 11.03 -10.35 4.02
C ARG A 205 11.54 -10.89 5.35
N ARG A 206 12.85 -10.86 5.59
CA ARG A 206 13.43 -11.27 6.89
C ARG A 206 12.95 -10.37 8.02
N VAL A 207 13.02 -9.06 7.82
CA VAL A 207 12.54 -8.06 8.79
C VAL A 207 11.04 -8.21 9.04
N GLY A 208 10.22 -8.36 8.00
CA GLY A 208 8.79 -8.57 8.12
C GLY A 208 8.44 -9.79 8.97
N LYS A 209 9.11 -10.94 8.72
CA LYS A 209 8.93 -12.14 9.54
C LYS A 209 9.33 -11.96 11.00
N LEU A 210 10.40 -11.18 11.25
CA LEU A 210 10.83 -10.87 12.63
C LEU A 210 9.80 -10.00 13.36
N LEU A 211 9.25 -9.00 12.69
CA LEU A 211 8.19 -8.16 13.24
C LEU A 211 6.93 -8.95 13.61
N LEU A 212 6.58 -9.96 12.81
CA LEU A 212 5.41 -10.79 13.09
C LEU A 212 5.60 -11.70 14.32
N LYS A 213 6.83 -12.05 14.70
CA LYS A 213 7.10 -12.84 15.92
C LYS A 213 6.75 -12.09 17.22
N VAL A 214 6.68 -10.76 17.19
CA VAL A 214 6.28 -9.95 18.34
C VAL A 214 4.77 -9.64 18.36
N THR A 215 3.99 -10.25 17.46
CA THR A 215 2.54 -10.18 17.47
C THR A 215 2.01 -10.85 18.75
N PRO A 216 0.98 -10.29 19.42
CA PRO A 216 0.41 -10.88 20.63
C PRO A 216 -0.15 -12.28 20.36
N ASN A 217 -0.17 -13.13 21.38
CA ASN A 217 -0.93 -14.36 21.34
C ASN A 217 -2.45 -14.07 21.28
N ARG A 218 -3.28 -15.10 21.05
CA ARG A 218 -4.72 -14.95 20.87
C ARG A 218 -5.41 -14.28 22.06
N GLU A 219 -5.07 -14.68 23.28
CA GLU A 219 -5.64 -14.12 24.50
C GLU A 219 -5.34 -12.62 24.63
N ASN A 220 -4.08 -12.24 24.41
CA ASN A 220 -3.66 -10.84 24.41
C ASN A 220 -4.31 -10.07 23.26
N LEU A 221 -4.48 -10.66 22.09
CA LEU A 221 -5.20 -10.04 20.96
C LEU A 221 -6.64 -9.71 21.36
N ILE A 222 -7.39 -10.67 21.92
CA ILE A 222 -8.77 -10.49 22.38
C ILE A 222 -8.84 -9.34 23.40
N ARG A 223 -7.94 -9.37 24.39
CA ARG A 223 -7.84 -8.33 25.42
C ARG A 223 -7.54 -6.96 24.84
N CYS A 224 -6.66 -6.87 23.85
CA CYS A 224 -6.31 -5.63 23.15
C CYS A 224 -7.49 -5.02 22.40
N TYR A 225 -8.39 -5.85 21.89
CA TYR A 225 -9.64 -5.39 21.28
C TYR A 225 -10.75 -5.12 22.31
N GLY A 226 -10.48 -5.32 23.60
CA GLY A 226 -11.43 -5.06 24.69
C GLY A 226 -12.61 -6.03 24.68
N GLN A 227 -12.45 -7.20 24.09
CA GLN A 227 -13.49 -8.22 24.03
C GLN A 227 -13.31 -9.28 25.14
N PRO A 228 -14.39 -9.89 25.61
CA PRO A 228 -14.31 -10.95 26.63
C PRO A 228 -13.67 -12.23 26.08
N ASP A 229 -13.97 -12.56 24.83
CA ASP A 229 -13.50 -13.76 24.13
C ASP A 229 -13.47 -13.55 22.63
N PHE A 230 -13.08 -14.60 21.89
CA PHE A 230 -12.99 -14.53 20.44
C PHE A 230 -14.37 -14.56 19.75
N ALA A 231 -15.38 -15.18 20.35
CA ALA A 231 -16.72 -15.21 19.78
C ALA A 231 -17.32 -13.79 19.67
N HIS A 232 -16.98 -12.91 20.61
CA HIS A 232 -17.33 -11.49 20.55
C HIS A 232 -16.46 -10.67 19.58
N LEU A 233 -15.21 -11.10 19.35
CA LEU A 233 -14.29 -10.42 18.41
C LEU A 233 -14.52 -10.82 16.95
N ALA A 234 -14.89 -12.07 16.69
CA ALA A 234 -15.07 -12.60 15.34
C ALA A 234 -16.05 -11.79 14.48
N PRO A 235 -17.24 -11.38 14.95
CA PRO A 235 -18.17 -10.56 14.18
C PRO A 235 -17.57 -9.20 13.76
N VAL A 236 -16.66 -8.63 14.56
CA VAL A 236 -15.98 -7.36 14.23
C VAL A 236 -15.02 -7.56 13.05
N PHE A 237 -14.29 -8.68 13.03
CA PHE A 237 -13.42 -9.06 11.91
C PHE A 237 -14.22 -9.35 10.65
N GLU A 238 -15.30 -10.14 10.77
CA GLU A 238 -16.20 -10.46 9.65
C GLU A 238 -16.81 -9.21 9.02
N GLN A 239 -17.27 -8.27 9.85
CA GLN A 239 -17.83 -7.00 9.38
C GLN A 239 -16.79 -6.19 8.61
N TRP A 240 -15.55 -6.09 9.13
CA TRP A 240 -14.47 -5.37 8.45
C TRP A 240 -14.09 -6.05 7.12
N LEU A 241 -13.99 -7.37 7.12
CA LEU A 241 -13.73 -8.17 5.91
C LEU A 241 -14.79 -7.93 4.83
N LYS A 242 -16.07 -8.01 5.22
CA LYS A 242 -17.22 -7.78 4.33
C LYS A 242 -17.18 -6.39 3.70
N ASP A 243 -17.03 -5.35 4.53
CA ASP A 243 -17.14 -3.95 4.07
C ASP A 243 -15.92 -3.51 3.25
N SER A 244 -14.71 -4.04 3.54
CA SER A 244 -13.48 -3.68 2.83
C SER A 244 -13.24 -4.47 1.55
N ARG A 245 -13.89 -5.63 1.36
CA ARG A 245 -13.61 -6.58 0.27
C ARG A 245 -13.66 -5.93 -1.10
N ALA A 246 -14.79 -5.32 -1.45
CA ALA A 246 -15.00 -4.77 -2.79
C ALA A 246 -13.98 -3.68 -3.15
N THR A 247 -13.58 -2.87 -2.17
CA THR A 247 -12.54 -1.83 -2.35
C THR A 247 -11.17 -2.45 -2.61
N ARG A 248 -10.76 -3.42 -1.79
CA ARG A 248 -9.46 -4.11 -1.92
C ARG A 248 -9.33 -4.85 -3.25
N GLU A 249 -10.39 -5.57 -3.64
CA GLU A 249 -10.45 -6.32 -4.90
C GLU A 249 -10.44 -5.39 -6.12
N ALA A 250 -11.15 -4.27 -6.07
CA ALA A 250 -11.16 -3.30 -7.17
C ALA A 250 -9.78 -2.69 -7.43
N ILE A 251 -9.02 -2.39 -6.36
CA ILE A 251 -7.65 -1.87 -6.49
C ILE A 251 -6.71 -2.98 -7.01
N ASP A 252 -6.85 -4.23 -6.55
CA ASP A 252 -6.06 -5.35 -7.06
C ASP A 252 -6.33 -5.61 -8.54
N GLU A 253 -7.59 -5.60 -8.93
CA GLU A 253 -8.01 -5.76 -10.32
C GLU A 253 -7.46 -4.65 -11.21
N PHE A 254 -7.48 -3.42 -10.75
CA PHE A 254 -6.90 -2.28 -11.46
C PHE A 254 -5.42 -2.50 -11.81
N TYR A 255 -4.60 -2.97 -10.83
CA TYR A 255 -3.20 -3.28 -11.08
C TYR A 255 -3.00 -4.55 -11.92
N ARG A 256 -3.86 -5.55 -11.77
CA ARG A 256 -3.80 -6.79 -12.55
C ARG A 256 -4.02 -6.52 -14.04
N GLN A 257 -4.96 -5.63 -14.36
CA GLN A 257 -5.25 -5.20 -15.73
C GLN A 257 -4.15 -4.30 -16.33
N ARG A 258 -3.26 -3.76 -15.50
CA ARG A 258 -2.21 -2.80 -15.91
C ARG A 258 -0.82 -3.23 -15.43
N PRO A 259 -0.29 -4.32 -15.98
CA PRO A 259 1.00 -4.88 -15.51
C PRO A 259 2.18 -3.93 -15.75
N SER A 260 2.06 -2.95 -16.65
CA SER A 260 3.09 -1.94 -16.90
C SER A 260 3.31 -0.99 -15.73
N ILE A 261 2.26 -0.69 -14.97
CA ILE A 261 2.33 0.19 -13.80
C ILE A 261 2.36 -0.58 -12.47
N ALA A 262 2.05 -1.88 -12.49
CA ALA A 262 2.05 -2.70 -11.30
C ALA A 262 3.48 -3.02 -10.83
N PRO A 263 3.78 -2.94 -9.54
CA PRO A 263 5.05 -3.40 -9.00
C PRO A 263 5.28 -4.88 -9.31
N LYS A 264 6.49 -5.20 -9.79
CA LYS A 264 6.84 -6.56 -10.17
C LYS A 264 6.93 -7.48 -8.95
N VAL A 265 6.39 -8.69 -9.07
CA VAL A 265 6.60 -9.76 -8.10
C VAL A 265 8.08 -10.12 -8.06
N ARG A 266 8.71 -10.00 -6.88
CA ARG A 266 10.15 -10.25 -6.66
C ARG A 266 10.44 -11.62 -6.10
N TRP A 267 9.42 -12.32 -5.63
CA TRP A 267 9.57 -13.64 -5.03
C TRP A 267 8.27 -14.44 -5.16
N LYS A 268 8.36 -15.60 -5.78
CA LYS A 268 7.20 -16.47 -5.99
C LYS A 268 6.95 -17.46 -4.86
N GLY A 269 7.81 -17.51 -3.83
CA GLY A 269 7.69 -18.45 -2.73
C GLY A 269 7.76 -19.92 -3.16
N LYS A 270 8.10 -20.83 -2.25
CA LYS A 270 7.70 -22.23 -2.39
C LYS A 270 6.21 -22.26 -2.06
N SER A 271 5.39 -22.90 -2.90
CA SER A 271 4.01 -23.24 -2.56
C SER A 271 4.01 -23.82 -1.15
N LEU A 272 3.36 -23.13 -0.21
CA LEU A 272 3.09 -23.77 1.07
C LEU A 272 2.07 -24.84 0.70
N GLY A 273 2.53 -26.11 0.64
CA GLY A 273 1.67 -27.25 0.37
C GLY A 273 0.41 -27.14 1.22
N ASN A 274 -0.71 -27.41 0.57
CA ASN A 274 -2.01 -27.51 1.22
C ASN A 274 -1.96 -28.55 2.35
#